data_3b3a394980b3947317ecea86e1603fc3
#
_entry.id   3b3a394980b3947317ecea86e1603fc3
#
_cell.length_a   1.000
_cell.length_b   1.000
_cell.length_c   1.000
_cell.angle_alpha   90.00
_cell.angle_beta   90.00
_cell.angle_gamma   90.00
#
_symmetry.space_group_name_H-M   'P 1'
#
loop_
_entity.id
_entity.type
_entity.pdbx_description
1 polymer ?
#
loop_
_entity_poly.entity_id
_entity_poly.type
_entity_poly.pdbx_seq_one_letter_code
_entity_poly.pdbx_strand_id
1 'polypeptide(L)' 'MSMSEKIKQLLIEKSLSITNLASLLDTTPQNLSNKLSRNNFTENDLYEIAEALHVKYEAKFVIEDEFGNKIKEI' A
#
# COMPACT_ATOMS: atom_id res chain seq x y z
N MET A 1 -10.41 1.25 6.65
CA MET A 1 -9.32 0.26 6.48
C MET A 1 -7.98 0.99 6.43
N SER A 2 -7.05 0.58 7.28
CA SER A 2 -5.71 1.18 7.29
C SER A 2 -4.89 0.71 6.09
N MET A 3 -3.80 1.40 5.79
CA MET A 3 -2.89 0.98 4.73
C MET A 3 -2.27 -0.39 5.04
N SER A 4 -1.93 -0.64 6.31
CA SER A 4 -1.41 -1.95 6.73
C SER A 4 -2.39 -3.08 6.44
N GLU A 5 -3.68 -2.86 6.70
CA GLU A 5 -4.71 -3.84 6.40
C GLU A 5 -4.85 -4.07 4.90
N LYS A 6 -4.76 -3.01 4.10
CA LYS A 6 -4.81 -3.12 2.64
C LYS A 6 -3.64 -3.94 2.11
N ILE A 7 -2.44 -3.71 2.65
CA ILE A 7 -1.25 -4.45 2.24
C ILE A 7 -1.38 -5.93 2.64
N LYS A 8 -1.86 -6.20 3.84
CA LYS A 8 -2.08 -7.59 4.30
C LYS A 8 -3.08 -8.30 3.40
N GLN A 9 -4.17 -7.63 3.03
CA GLN A 9 -5.15 -8.20 2.12
C GLN A 9 -4.55 -8.44 0.73
N LEU A 10 -3.72 -7.53 0.25
CA LEU A 10 -3.04 -7.69 -1.03
C LEU A 10 -2.12 -8.92 -1.02
N LEU A 11 -1.42 -9.15 0.09
CA LEU A 11 -0.59 -10.35 0.25
C LEU A 11 -1.43 -11.62 0.17
N ILE A 12 -2.60 -11.63 0.79
CA ILE A 12 -3.54 -12.76 0.72
C ILE A 12 -3.95 -12.99 -0.73
N GLU A 13 -4.34 -11.95 -1.45
CA GLU A 13 -4.72 -12.04 -2.86
C GLU A 13 -3.59 -12.60 -3.73
N LYS A 14 -2.35 -12.28 -3.40
CA LYS A 14 -1.17 -12.74 -4.14
C LYS A 14 -0.60 -14.04 -3.61
N SER A 15 -1.20 -14.62 -2.57
CA SER A 15 -0.72 -15.84 -1.91
C SER A 15 0.74 -15.72 -1.44
N LEU A 16 1.08 -14.56 -0.89
CA LEU A 16 2.42 -14.26 -0.39
C LEU A 16 2.41 -13.98 1.10
N SER A 17 3.53 -14.24 1.74
CA SER A 17 3.75 -13.94 3.15
C SER A 17 4.49 -12.61 3.32
N ILE A 18 4.53 -12.12 4.56
CA ILE A 18 5.33 -10.94 4.91
C ILE A 18 6.81 -11.21 4.60
N THR A 19 7.29 -12.42 4.86
CA THR A 19 8.66 -12.82 4.56
C THR A 19 8.95 -12.74 3.05
N ASN A 20 8.00 -13.19 2.22
CA ASN A 20 8.15 -13.08 0.76
C ASN A 20 8.25 -11.61 0.34
N LEU A 21 7.37 -10.77 0.84
CA LEU A 21 7.38 -9.35 0.49
C LEU A 21 8.67 -8.67 0.95
N ALA A 22 9.13 -8.95 2.17
CA ALA A 22 10.38 -8.40 2.68
C ALA A 22 11.56 -8.76 1.77
N SER A 23 11.60 -10.00 1.30
CA SER A 23 12.64 -10.44 0.36
C SER A 23 12.58 -9.66 -0.95
N LEU A 24 11.38 -9.46 -1.50
CA LEU A 24 11.18 -8.71 -2.74
C LEU A 24 11.57 -7.24 -2.60
N LEU A 25 11.42 -6.68 -1.41
CA LEU A 25 11.77 -5.29 -1.11
C LEU A 25 13.22 -5.13 -0.63
N ASP A 26 13.97 -6.22 -0.58
CA ASP A 26 15.36 -6.22 -0.10
C ASP A 26 15.48 -5.69 1.34
N THR A 27 14.57 -6.12 2.19
CA THR A 27 14.55 -5.77 3.61
C THR A 27 14.30 -7.02 4.46
N THR A 28 14.26 -6.86 5.78
CA THR A 28 14.01 -7.99 6.68
C THR A 28 12.53 -8.09 7.03
N PRO A 29 12.04 -9.31 7.35
CA PRO A 29 10.66 -9.46 7.83
C PRO A 29 10.37 -8.61 9.07
N GLN A 30 11.35 -8.45 9.95
CA GLN A 30 11.19 -7.63 11.15
C GLN A 30 10.97 -6.16 10.81
N ASN A 31 11.76 -5.61 9.88
CA ASN A 31 11.61 -4.22 9.46
C ASN A 31 10.23 -4.00 8.82
N LEU A 32 9.80 -4.90 7.97
CA LEU A 32 8.50 -4.80 7.33
C LEU A 32 7.36 -4.94 8.35
N SER A 33 7.47 -5.88 9.29
CA SER A 33 6.50 -6.04 10.37
C SER A 33 6.38 -4.78 11.22
N ASN A 34 7.51 -4.12 11.50
CA ASN A 34 7.52 -2.87 12.24
C ASN A 34 6.77 -1.76 11.49
N LYS A 35 6.98 -1.64 10.18
CA LYS A 35 6.25 -0.67 9.36
C LYS A 35 4.75 -0.95 9.35
N LEU A 36 4.37 -2.22 9.24
CA LEU A 36 2.97 -2.63 9.27
C LEU A 36 2.34 -2.34 10.62
N SER A 37 3.05 -2.62 11.72
CA SER A 37 2.60 -2.37 13.07
C SER A 37 2.33 -0.88 13.32
N ARG A 38 3.20 -0.03 12.82
CA ARG A 38 3.12 1.42 12.98
C ARG A 38 2.22 2.09 11.95
N ASN A 39 1.83 1.34 10.92
CA ASN A 39 1.10 1.87 9.78
C ASN A 39 1.82 3.10 9.20
N ASN A 40 3.14 3.01 9.09
CA ASN A 40 4.01 4.12 8.72
C ASN A 40 4.65 3.88 7.35
N PHE A 41 3.91 4.23 6.29
CA PHE A 41 4.35 4.06 4.91
C PHE A 41 4.45 5.41 4.23
N THR A 42 5.57 5.66 3.57
CA THR A 42 5.71 6.79 2.66
C THR A 42 5.06 6.42 1.33
N GLU A 43 4.78 7.42 0.50
CA GLU A 43 4.28 7.16 -0.84
C GLU A 43 5.27 6.29 -1.64
N ASN A 44 6.57 6.56 -1.47
CA ASN A 44 7.60 5.76 -2.14
C ASN A 44 7.56 4.30 -1.70
N ASP A 45 7.33 4.04 -0.41
CA ASP A 45 7.16 2.67 0.09
C ASP A 45 5.99 1.97 -0.62
N LEU A 46 4.89 2.69 -0.83
CA LEU A 46 3.69 2.12 -1.46
C LEU A 46 3.93 1.80 -2.94
N TYR A 47 4.65 2.66 -3.64
CA TYR A 47 5.02 2.38 -5.03
C TYR A 47 5.97 1.19 -5.13
N GLU A 48 6.92 1.05 -4.22
CA GLU A 48 7.82 -0.09 -4.19
C GLU A 48 7.08 -1.40 -3.92
N ILE A 49 6.12 -1.38 -2.98
CA ILE A 49 5.28 -2.55 -2.69
C ILE A 49 4.45 -2.92 -3.92
N ALA A 50 3.85 -1.94 -4.56
CA ALA A 50 3.04 -2.17 -5.75
C ALA A 50 3.87 -2.80 -6.87
N GLU A 51 5.07 -2.30 -7.09
CA GLU A 51 5.98 -2.85 -8.10
C GLU A 51 6.37 -4.29 -7.77
N ALA A 52 6.73 -4.54 -6.50
CA ALA A 52 7.11 -5.87 -6.05
C ALA A 52 5.97 -6.90 -6.22
N LEU A 53 4.74 -6.47 -6.02
CA LEU A 53 3.56 -7.34 -6.10
C LEU A 53 2.86 -7.31 -7.45
N HIS A 54 3.43 -6.61 -8.43
CA HIS A 54 2.87 -6.49 -9.77
C HIS A 54 1.44 -5.97 -9.79
N VAL A 55 1.18 -4.96 -8.96
CA VAL A 55 -0.09 -4.25 -8.94
C VAL A 55 0.16 -2.78 -9.14
N LYS A 56 -0.90 -2.04 -9.46
CA LYS A 56 -0.81 -0.59 -9.63
C LYS A 56 -1.30 0.09 -8.36
N TYR A 57 -0.49 1.00 -7.84
CA TYR A 57 -0.90 1.90 -6.77
C TYR A 57 -1.34 3.23 -7.38
N GLU A 58 -2.54 3.66 -7.04
CA GLU A 58 -3.07 4.95 -7.49
C GLU A 58 -3.41 5.80 -6.27
N ALA A 59 -2.89 7.02 -6.25
CA ALA A 59 -3.19 7.99 -5.22
C ALA A 59 -3.69 9.27 -5.90
N LYS A 60 -4.81 9.78 -5.44
CA LYS A 60 -5.41 10.96 -6.03
C LYS A 60 -6.26 11.71 -5.03
N PHE A 61 -6.40 13.01 -5.28
CA PHE A 61 -7.35 13.83 -4.56
C PHE A 61 -8.59 14.01 -5.44
N VAL A 62 -9.76 13.90 -4.84
CA VAL A 62 -11.02 14.12 -5.54
C VAL A 62 -11.59 15.45 -5.08
N ILE A 63 -11.76 16.37 -6.01
CA ILE A 63 -12.39 17.67 -5.73
C ILE A 63 -13.88 17.50 -5.99
N GLU A 64 -14.69 17.78 -4.98
CA GLU A 64 -16.13 17.67 -5.05
C GLU A 64 -16.79 19.04 -4.92
N ASP A 65 -18.00 19.16 -5.45
CA ASP A 65 -18.82 20.35 -5.24
C ASP A 65 -19.51 20.28 -3.87
N GLU A 66 -20.32 21.30 -3.54
CA GLU A 66 -21.02 21.37 -2.25
C GLU A 66 -22.08 20.26 -2.07
N PHE A 67 -22.45 19.59 -3.15
CA PHE A 67 -23.41 18.48 -3.13
C PHE A 67 -22.75 17.10 -3.18
N GLY A 68 -21.43 17.04 -3.14
CA GLY A 68 -20.70 15.78 -3.16
C GLY A 68 -20.45 15.21 -4.56
N ASN A 69 -20.72 15.97 -5.61
CA ASN A 69 -20.46 15.53 -6.99
C ASN A 69 -19.01 15.76 -7.36
N LYS A 70 -18.38 14.75 -7.95
CA LYS A 70 -17.01 14.83 -8.38
C LYS A 70 -16.85 15.84 -9.51
N ILE A 71 -15.94 16.80 -9.34
CA ILE A 71 -15.59 17.79 -10.34
C ILE A 71 -14.29 17.40 -11.02
N LYS A 72 -13.27 17.02 -10.27
CA LYS A 72 -11.91 16.83 -10.77
C LYS A 72 -11.10 15.90 -9.86
N GLU A 73 -10.14 15.19 -10.46
CA GLU A 73 -9.14 14.41 -9.73
C GLU A 73 -7.75 14.99 -9.98
N ILE A 74 -6.95 15.01 -8.92
CA ILE A 74 -5.54 15.45 -9.01
C ILE A 74 -4.66 14.37 -8.40
#